data_420c86ef49ded0cf8e008ad6ef78f62d
#
_entry.id   420c86ef49ded0cf8e008ad6ef78f62d
#
_cell.length_a   1.000
_cell.length_b   1.000
_cell.length_c   1.000
_cell.angle_alpha   90.00
_cell.angle_beta   90.00
_cell.angle_gamma   90.00
#
_symmetry.space_group_name_H-M   'P 1'
#
loop_
_entity.id
_entity.type
_entity.pdbx_description
1 polymer ?
#
loop_
_entity_poly.entity_id
_entity_poly.type
_entity_poly.pdbx_seq_one_letter_code
_entity_poly.pdbx_strand_id
1 'polypeptide(L)'
;MHMTDTPAINDPHFLPDVDPMLEYYLVDKPKLTYESPEDGPLTRAFVRVLEGFLGRHEMEEHYQALKARGIDSRMFFREAFKLTNITLDGDTSPLADIPKDRPVLFIANHPFGVIDGLIMCNMALDYADDFQVVINSLLCQDRDLVPHFLPIDFSETKEAAKRNVRSKQLAGKALANGVPLILFPSGHVSTADAPGFGDVVDAPWTTFIAKLAMQYQP
;
A
#
# COMPACT_ATOMS: atom_id res chain seq x y z
N MET A 1 -24.81 34.15 5.94
CA MET A 1 -24.95 33.17 4.85
C MET A 1 -23.57 33.01 4.25
N HIS A 2 -22.72 32.16 4.88
CA HIS A 2 -21.36 31.89 4.43
C HIS A 2 -21.42 30.67 3.49
N MET A 3 -21.20 30.92 2.21
CA MET A 3 -20.91 29.87 1.24
C MET A 3 -19.53 29.30 1.60
N THR A 4 -19.49 28.03 1.96
CA THR A 4 -18.27 27.27 2.07
C THR A 4 -17.81 26.98 0.63
N ASP A 5 -16.75 27.64 0.20
CA ASP A 5 -16.03 27.31 -1.03
C ASP A 5 -15.55 25.84 -0.90
N THR A 6 -16.16 24.98 -1.68
CA THR A 6 -15.65 23.61 -1.90
C THR A 6 -14.45 23.77 -2.84
N PRO A 7 -13.23 23.40 -2.44
CA PRO A 7 -12.07 23.51 -3.33
C PRO A 7 -12.28 22.64 -4.56
N ALA A 8 -11.86 23.16 -5.71
CA ALA A 8 -11.98 22.48 -6.99
C ALA A 8 -11.11 21.21 -6.98
N ILE A 9 -11.67 20.10 -7.48
CA ILE A 9 -11.07 18.75 -7.58
C ILE A 9 -9.75 18.72 -8.41
N ASN A 10 -9.34 19.84 -9.01
CA ASN A 10 -8.16 19.98 -9.86
C ASN A 10 -7.03 20.83 -9.25
N ASP A 11 -6.98 20.98 -7.93
CA ASP A 11 -5.81 21.59 -7.28
C ASP A 11 -4.70 20.52 -7.19
N PRO A 12 -3.53 20.69 -7.85
CA PRO A 12 -2.42 19.73 -7.74
C PRO A 12 -1.83 19.63 -6.34
N HIS A 13 -2.25 20.50 -5.41
CA HIS A 13 -1.91 20.45 -3.98
C HIS A 13 -3.07 20.00 -3.10
N PHE A 14 -4.17 19.54 -3.70
CA PHE A 14 -5.28 18.97 -2.93
C PHE A 14 -4.87 17.60 -2.41
N LEU A 15 -4.23 17.58 -1.26
CA LEU A 15 -4.19 16.40 -0.41
C LEU A 15 -5.60 16.23 0.17
N PRO A 16 -6.32 15.16 -0.13
CA PRO A 16 -7.58 14.89 0.55
C PRO A 16 -7.33 14.94 2.06
N ASP A 17 -8.26 15.52 2.81
CA ASP A 17 -8.17 15.55 4.27
C ASP A 17 -7.79 14.15 4.76
N VAL A 18 -6.58 14.03 5.29
CA VAL A 18 -6.08 12.76 5.79
C VAL A 18 -7.04 12.30 6.88
N ASP A 19 -7.61 11.09 6.73
CA ASP A 19 -8.52 10.57 7.74
C ASP A 19 -7.84 10.63 9.11
N PRO A 20 -8.47 11.18 10.15
CA PRO A 20 -7.85 11.34 11.47
C PRO A 20 -7.27 10.05 12.04
N MET A 21 -7.78 8.89 11.62
CA MET A 21 -7.22 7.59 11.99
C MET A 21 -5.80 7.39 11.45
N LEU A 22 -5.48 7.97 10.28
CA LEU A 22 -4.16 7.86 9.65
C LEU A 22 -3.11 8.69 10.39
N GLU A 23 -3.50 9.79 11.03
CA GLU A 23 -2.59 10.62 11.83
C GLU A 23 -1.92 9.86 12.98
N TYR A 24 -2.57 8.81 13.47
CA TYR A 24 -2.01 7.94 14.52
C TYR A 24 -0.68 7.29 14.11
N TYR A 25 -0.47 7.02 12.83
CA TYR A 25 0.70 6.32 12.31
C TYR A 25 1.82 7.26 11.86
N LEU A 26 1.54 8.57 11.73
CA LEU A 26 2.49 9.54 11.24
C LEU A 26 3.58 9.84 12.26
N VAL A 27 4.81 10.02 11.78
CA VAL A 27 5.95 10.45 12.59
C VAL A 27 6.67 11.61 11.92
N ASP A 28 7.31 12.49 12.72
CA ASP A 28 8.03 13.67 12.22
C ASP A 28 9.23 13.31 11.33
N LYS A 29 9.85 12.17 11.59
CA LYS A 29 10.98 11.64 10.82
C LYS A 29 10.70 10.19 10.46
N PRO A 30 9.96 9.96 9.37
CA PRO A 30 9.69 8.61 8.90
C PRO A 30 11.00 7.88 8.67
N LYS A 31 11.07 6.66 9.17
CA LYS A 31 12.17 5.74 8.94
C LYS A 31 11.57 4.45 8.43
N LEU A 32 12.17 3.87 7.42
CA LEU A 32 11.89 2.50 7.02
C LEU A 32 12.49 1.51 8.04
N THR A 33 12.33 1.81 9.34
CA THR A 33 12.80 0.94 10.40
C THR A 33 11.64 0.15 10.95
N TYR A 34 11.79 -1.14 10.92
CA TYR A 34 10.77 -2.12 11.25
C TYR A 34 10.96 -2.71 12.65
N GLU A 35 11.88 -2.17 13.43
CA GLU A 35 12.12 -2.61 14.80
C GLU A 35 11.26 -1.86 15.80
N SER A 36 10.24 -2.54 16.34
CA SER A 36 9.65 -2.20 17.63
C SER A 36 10.04 -3.25 18.66
N PRO A 37 10.37 -2.87 19.89
CA PRO A 37 10.61 -3.82 20.99
C PRO A 37 9.42 -4.73 21.30
N GLU A 38 8.23 -4.33 20.84
CA GLU A 38 6.94 -5.01 21.09
C GLU A 38 6.52 -5.95 19.95
N ASP A 39 7.34 -6.08 18.90
CA ASP A 39 6.99 -6.85 17.72
C ASP A 39 6.87 -8.35 17.99
N GLY A 40 5.72 -8.89 17.61
CA GLY A 40 5.46 -10.32 17.62
C GLY A 40 6.31 -11.07 16.58
N PRO A 41 6.38 -12.40 16.67
CA PRO A 41 7.23 -13.23 15.79
C PRO A 41 6.92 -13.08 14.30
N LEU A 42 5.67 -12.76 13.93
CA LEU A 42 5.25 -12.52 12.54
C LEU A 42 5.81 -11.22 11.98
N THR A 43 5.82 -10.16 12.77
CA THR A 43 6.40 -8.86 12.39
C THR A 43 7.90 -9.00 12.17
N ARG A 44 8.59 -9.74 13.04
CA ARG A 44 10.03 -10.03 12.88
C ARG A 44 10.34 -10.86 11.63
N ALA A 45 9.46 -11.80 11.26
CA ALA A 45 9.63 -12.58 10.03
C ALA A 45 9.47 -11.70 8.79
N PHE A 46 8.47 -10.80 8.78
CA PHE A 46 8.26 -9.82 7.71
C PHE A 46 9.45 -8.87 7.56
N VAL A 47 9.96 -8.36 8.69
CA VAL A 47 11.15 -7.50 8.73
C VAL A 47 12.37 -8.20 8.12
N ARG A 48 12.64 -9.47 8.49
CA ARG A 48 13.78 -10.22 7.95
C ARG A 48 13.70 -10.45 6.44
N VAL A 49 12.50 -10.65 5.91
CA VAL A 49 12.28 -10.81 4.45
C VAL A 49 12.60 -9.50 3.74
N LEU A 50 12.15 -8.36 4.27
CA LEU A 50 12.47 -7.04 3.72
C LEU A 50 13.96 -6.72 3.80
N GLU A 51 14.58 -6.99 4.93
CA GLU A 51 16.02 -6.77 5.15
C GLU A 51 16.90 -7.66 4.26
N GLY A 52 16.44 -8.88 3.96
CA GLY A 52 17.18 -9.85 3.16
C GLY A 52 17.24 -9.55 1.67
N PHE A 53 16.23 -8.86 1.11
CA PHE A 53 16.11 -8.69 -0.34
C PHE A 53 16.67 -7.37 -0.88
N LEU A 54 16.61 -6.28 -0.12
CA LEU A 54 16.97 -4.95 -0.62
C LEU A 54 18.03 -4.22 0.21
N GLY A 55 18.62 -4.86 1.23
CA GLY A 55 19.56 -4.16 2.11
C GLY A 55 18.90 -2.94 2.78
N ARG A 56 18.50 -3.05 4.02
CA ARG A 56 17.81 -2.00 4.80
C ARG A 56 18.41 -0.60 4.63
N HIS A 57 19.73 -0.54 4.63
CA HIS A 57 20.47 0.74 4.53
C HIS A 57 20.26 1.40 3.17
N GLU A 58 20.35 0.64 2.10
CA GLU A 58 20.17 1.11 0.72
C GLU A 58 18.72 1.59 0.47
N MET A 59 17.73 0.89 0.99
CA MET A 59 16.32 1.33 0.93
C MET A 59 16.09 2.65 1.66
N GLU A 60 16.63 2.79 2.86
CA GLU A 60 16.51 4.03 3.64
C GLU A 60 17.20 5.19 2.92
N GLU A 61 18.40 4.98 2.37
CA GLU A 61 19.10 6.00 1.58
C GLU A 61 18.30 6.42 0.35
N HIS A 62 17.74 5.45 -0.39
CA HIS A 62 16.89 5.73 -1.56
C HIS A 62 15.64 6.51 -1.17
N TYR A 63 14.97 6.10 -0.07
CA TYR A 63 13.80 6.81 0.43
C TYR A 63 14.13 8.26 0.79
N GLN A 64 15.21 8.50 1.55
CA GLN A 64 15.62 9.84 1.94
C GLN A 64 16.03 10.69 0.72
N ALA A 65 16.70 10.09 -0.26
CA ALA A 65 17.07 10.76 -1.50
C ALA A 65 15.83 11.19 -2.32
N LEU A 66 14.81 10.34 -2.39
CA LEU A 66 13.55 10.67 -3.07
C LEU A 66 12.81 11.79 -2.34
N LYS A 67 12.74 11.72 -0.99
CA LYS A 67 12.13 12.78 -0.17
C LYS A 67 12.83 14.12 -0.34
N ALA A 68 14.16 14.14 -0.36
CA ALA A 68 14.96 15.37 -0.55
C ALA A 68 14.71 16.03 -1.92
N ARG A 69 14.25 15.28 -2.92
CA ARG A 69 13.90 15.81 -4.26
C ARG A 69 12.56 16.54 -4.29
N GLY A 70 11.73 16.42 -3.24
CA GLY A 70 10.41 17.08 -3.15
C GLY A 70 9.45 16.65 -4.26
N ILE A 71 9.52 15.40 -4.70
CA ILE A 71 8.66 14.88 -5.77
C ILE A 71 7.25 14.60 -5.26
N ASP A 72 6.27 14.71 -6.15
CA ASP A 72 4.88 14.31 -5.90
C ASP A 72 4.77 12.84 -5.44
N SER A 73 3.83 12.54 -4.57
CA SER A 73 3.66 11.19 -4.00
C SER A 73 3.46 10.11 -5.07
N ARG A 74 2.77 10.41 -6.15
CA ARG A 74 2.58 9.49 -7.28
C ARG A 74 3.90 9.22 -8.01
N MET A 75 4.68 10.27 -8.23
CA MET A 75 6.02 10.14 -8.80
C MET A 75 6.98 9.38 -7.88
N PHE A 76 6.75 9.45 -6.56
CA PHE A 76 7.55 8.70 -5.59
C PHE A 76 7.54 7.20 -5.89
N PHE A 77 6.37 6.60 -6.10
CA PHE A 77 6.27 5.15 -6.40
C PHE A 77 6.97 4.78 -7.71
N ARG A 78 6.88 5.62 -8.75
CA ARG A 78 7.57 5.40 -10.02
C ARG A 78 9.10 5.47 -9.87
N GLU A 79 9.58 6.48 -9.18
CA GLU A 79 11.02 6.67 -8.96
C GLU A 79 11.58 5.59 -8.01
N ALA A 80 10.83 5.23 -6.96
CA ALA A 80 11.22 4.15 -6.05
C ALA A 80 11.35 2.82 -6.81
N PHE A 81 10.42 2.49 -7.70
CA PHE A 81 10.52 1.29 -8.53
C PHE A 81 11.75 1.33 -9.45
N LYS A 82 12.05 2.47 -10.10
CA LYS A 82 13.24 2.61 -10.93
C LYS A 82 14.53 2.36 -10.16
N LEU A 83 14.60 2.79 -8.90
CA LEU A 83 15.78 2.61 -8.05
C LEU A 83 16.04 1.13 -7.70
N THR A 84 15.02 0.27 -7.75
CA THR A 84 15.23 -1.18 -7.55
C THR A 84 16.04 -1.82 -8.68
N ASN A 85 16.18 -1.14 -9.82
CA ASN A 85 16.79 -1.69 -11.05
C ASN A 85 16.19 -3.04 -11.51
N ILE A 86 14.92 -3.26 -11.15
CA ILE A 86 14.15 -4.46 -11.54
C ILE A 86 13.42 -4.16 -12.84
N THR A 87 13.51 -5.12 -13.77
CA THR A 87 12.72 -5.08 -15.01
C THR A 87 11.51 -5.99 -14.85
N LEU A 88 10.33 -5.44 -15.11
CA LEU A 88 9.11 -6.23 -15.19
C LEU A 88 9.05 -6.92 -16.55
N ASP A 89 9.16 -8.25 -16.54
CA ASP A 89 8.97 -9.09 -17.72
C ASP A 89 7.56 -9.70 -17.69
N GLY A 90 6.63 -9.05 -18.39
CA GLY A 90 5.24 -9.46 -18.43
C GLY A 90 4.42 -8.57 -19.36
N ASP A 91 3.29 -9.11 -19.81
CA ASP A 91 2.34 -8.38 -20.65
C ASP A 91 1.39 -7.54 -19.79
N THR A 92 1.57 -6.24 -19.81
CA THR A 92 0.69 -5.26 -19.14
C THR A 92 -0.32 -4.63 -20.11
N SER A 93 -0.33 -5.03 -21.39
CA SER A 93 -1.25 -4.47 -22.39
C SER A 93 -2.73 -4.61 -22.01
N PRO A 94 -3.19 -5.67 -21.31
CA PRO A 94 -4.58 -5.78 -20.90
C PRO A 94 -5.06 -4.65 -19.94
N LEU A 95 -4.16 -3.91 -19.28
CA LEU A 95 -4.54 -2.77 -18.46
C LEU A 95 -5.26 -1.68 -19.27
N ALA A 96 -4.92 -1.53 -20.54
CA ALA A 96 -5.55 -0.56 -21.43
C ALA A 96 -7.00 -0.91 -21.77
N ASP A 97 -7.36 -2.18 -21.68
CA ASP A 97 -8.69 -2.69 -22.00
C ASP A 97 -9.64 -2.67 -20.79
N ILE A 98 -9.14 -2.36 -19.60
CA ILE A 98 -9.96 -2.27 -18.39
C ILE A 98 -10.91 -1.07 -18.51
N PRO A 99 -12.24 -1.27 -18.39
CA PRO A 99 -13.20 -0.18 -18.44
C PRO A 99 -12.94 0.87 -17.35
N LYS A 100 -13.06 2.16 -17.72
CA LYS A 100 -12.83 3.29 -16.78
C LYS A 100 -14.08 3.70 -16.01
N ASP A 101 -15.22 3.11 -16.30
CA ASP A 101 -16.55 3.45 -15.76
C ASP A 101 -16.98 2.57 -14.58
N ARG A 102 -16.07 1.72 -14.10
CA ARG A 102 -16.36 0.81 -12.98
C ARG A 102 -15.20 0.79 -11.97
N PRO A 103 -15.46 0.36 -10.72
CA PRO A 103 -14.42 0.15 -9.73
C PRO A 103 -13.38 -0.86 -10.22
N VAL A 104 -12.13 -0.67 -9.83
CA VAL A 104 -11.03 -1.60 -10.17
C VAL A 104 -10.32 -2.03 -8.90
N LEU A 105 -10.15 -3.35 -8.78
CA LEU A 105 -9.45 -3.98 -7.68
C LEU A 105 -8.23 -4.74 -8.22
N PHE A 106 -7.05 -4.24 -7.93
CA PHE A 106 -5.78 -4.89 -8.21
C PHE A 106 -5.47 -5.90 -7.11
N ILE A 107 -5.30 -7.16 -7.47
CA ILE A 107 -4.97 -8.24 -6.54
C ILE A 107 -3.81 -9.06 -7.03
N ALA A 108 -2.94 -9.47 -6.13
CA ALA A 108 -1.82 -10.35 -6.41
C ALA A 108 -1.47 -11.22 -5.20
N ASN A 109 -0.73 -12.30 -5.43
CA ASN A 109 0.07 -12.93 -4.40
C ASN A 109 1.24 -12.02 -3.99
N HIS A 110 1.94 -12.36 -2.89
CA HIS A 110 2.89 -11.43 -2.26
C HIS A 110 4.26 -12.07 -1.98
N PRO A 111 4.94 -12.62 -3.00
CA PRO A 111 6.19 -13.36 -2.80
C PRO A 111 7.41 -12.47 -2.50
N PHE A 112 7.44 -11.22 -2.96
CA PHE A 112 8.60 -10.32 -2.88
C PHE A 112 8.38 -9.08 -1.99
N GLY A 113 7.30 -9.04 -1.22
CA GLY A 113 7.05 -7.97 -0.25
C GLY A 113 6.95 -6.57 -0.89
N VAL A 114 7.80 -5.64 -0.48
CA VAL A 114 7.75 -4.24 -0.96
C VAL A 114 7.83 -4.12 -2.48
N ILE A 115 8.57 -5.03 -3.12
CA ILE A 115 8.71 -5.02 -4.60
C ILE A 115 7.36 -5.25 -5.28
N ASP A 116 6.57 -6.23 -4.79
CA ASP A 116 5.22 -6.45 -5.32
C ASP A 116 4.35 -5.21 -5.13
N GLY A 117 4.47 -4.57 -3.95
CA GLY A 117 3.78 -3.32 -3.66
C GLY A 117 4.13 -2.22 -4.67
N LEU A 118 5.42 -2.01 -4.94
CA LEU A 118 5.89 -1.02 -5.92
C LEU A 118 5.42 -1.34 -7.34
N ILE A 119 5.47 -2.60 -7.76
CA ILE A 119 4.96 -3.04 -9.07
C ILE A 119 3.47 -2.71 -9.18
N MET A 120 2.67 -3.12 -8.20
CA MET A 120 1.23 -2.90 -8.21
C MET A 120 0.85 -1.41 -8.17
N CYS A 121 1.57 -0.60 -7.39
CA CYS A 121 1.40 0.86 -7.40
C CYS A 121 1.69 1.45 -8.79
N ASN A 122 2.76 1.02 -9.45
CA ASN A 122 3.07 1.48 -10.80
C ASN A 122 2.01 1.06 -11.82
N MET A 123 1.53 -0.19 -11.77
CA MET A 123 0.44 -0.67 -12.64
C MET A 123 -0.85 0.13 -12.40
N ALA A 124 -1.19 0.44 -11.15
CA ALA A 124 -2.34 1.26 -10.85
C ALA A 124 -2.19 2.70 -11.38
N LEU A 125 -0.97 3.28 -11.30
CA LEU A 125 -0.65 4.59 -11.89
C LEU A 125 -0.62 4.58 -13.42
N ASP A 126 -0.39 3.45 -14.07
CA ASP A 126 -0.54 3.31 -15.53
C ASP A 126 -2.02 3.23 -15.93
N TYR A 127 -2.86 2.73 -15.02
CA TYR A 127 -4.30 2.66 -15.23
C TYR A 127 -5.01 3.98 -14.90
N ALA A 128 -4.69 4.64 -13.79
CA ALA A 128 -5.36 5.85 -13.29
C ALA A 128 -4.36 6.80 -12.61
N ASP A 129 -4.77 8.07 -12.45
CA ASP A 129 -3.91 9.10 -11.84
C ASP A 129 -3.77 8.96 -10.32
N ASP A 130 -4.59 8.12 -9.68
CA ASP A 130 -4.61 7.91 -8.23
C ASP A 130 -4.94 6.46 -7.89
N PHE A 131 -4.60 6.04 -6.69
CA PHE A 131 -4.90 4.72 -6.16
C PHE A 131 -4.87 4.72 -4.63
N GLN A 132 -5.42 3.66 -4.03
CA GLN A 132 -5.18 3.33 -2.62
C GLN A 132 -4.67 1.89 -2.49
N VAL A 133 -3.82 1.64 -1.50
CA VAL A 133 -3.28 0.32 -1.21
C VAL A 133 -3.50 -0.06 0.26
N VAL A 134 -4.01 -1.26 0.47
CA VAL A 134 -4.12 -1.85 1.81
C VAL A 134 -2.75 -2.38 2.21
N ILE A 135 -2.16 -1.81 3.26
CA ILE A 135 -0.75 -2.01 3.60
C ILE A 135 -0.55 -2.18 5.12
N ASN A 136 0.56 -2.77 5.53
CA ASN A 136 0.93 -2.83 6.95
C ASN A 136 1.10 -1.42 7.53
N SER A 137 0.49 -1.15 8.66
CA SER A 137 0.51 0.15 9.34
C SER A 137 1.92 0.67 9.65
N LEU A 138 2.90 -0.20 9.80
CA LEU A 138 4.30 0.17 9.98
C LEU A 138 4.89 0.96 8.81
N LEU A 139 4.30 0.86 7.62
CA LEU A 139 4.72 1.59 6.43
C LEU A 139 3.98 2.93 6.25
N CYS A 140 3.01 3.23 7.12
CA CYS A 140 2.16 4.43 7.01
C CYS A 140 2.71 5.63 7.81
N GLN A 141 4.02 5.80 7.87
CA GLN A 141 4.66 6.81 8.70
C GLN A 141 4.83 8.17 8.01
N ASP A 142 4.80 8.20 6.68
CA ASP A 142 5.09 9.40 5.88
C ASP A 142 3.81 10.12 5.48
N ARG A 143 3.67 11.38 5.92
CA ARG A 143 2.51 12.23 5.63
C ARG A 143 2.27 12.41 4.12
N ASP A 144 3.32 12.49 3.31
CA ASP A 144 3.17 12.71 1.88
C ASP A 144 2.68 11.46 1.14
N LEU A 145 2.94 10.25 1.68
CA LEU A 145 2.52 8.98 1.08
C LEU A 145 1.20 8.44 1.64
N VAL A 146 0.84 8.88 2.85
CA VAL A 146 -0.38 8.44 3.56
C VAL A 146 -1.67 8.56 2.75
N PRO A 147 -1.87 9.55 1.85
CA PRO A 147 -3.09 9.59 1.02
C PRO A 147 -3.33 8.33 0.18
N HIS A 148 -2.26 7.60 -0.14
CA HIS A 148 -2.34 6.34 -0.89
C HIS A 148 -2.51 5.10 0.01
N PHE A 149 -2.44 5.23 1.34
CA PHE A 149 -2.34 4.09 2.25
C PHE A 149 -3.60 3.86 3.07
N LEU A 150 -3.99 2.59 3.16
CA LEU A 150 -5.02 2.09 4.05
C LEU A 150 -4.37 1.10 5.03
N PRO A 151 -3.99 1.56 6.23
CA PRO A 151 -3.20 0.76 7.15
C PRO A 151 -3.98 -0.42 7.72
N ILE A 152 -3.32 -1.57 7.82
CA ILE A 152 -3.75 -2.70 8.64
C ILE A 152 -2.75 -2.84 9.80
N ASP A 153 -3.26 -2.75 11.00
CA ASP A 153 -2.53 -2.91 12.24
C ASP A 153 -2.68 -4.36 12.73
N PHE A 154 -1.59 -5.07 12.77
CA PHE A 154 -1.56 -6.49 13.17
C PHE A 154 -1.42 -6.71 14.67
N SER A 155 -1.40 -5.64 15.48
CA SER A 155 -1.43 -5.78 16.94
C SER A 155 -2.79 -6.32 17.41
N GLU A 156 -2.75 -7.18 18.43
CA GLU A 156 -3.95 -7.85 18.98
C GLU A 156 -4.71 -6.97 20.00
N THR A 157 -4.88 -5.68 19.68
CA THR A 157 -5.59 -4.72 20.54
C THR A 157 -6.97 -4.39 20.00
N LYS A 158 -7.88 -3.96 20.90
CA LYS A 158 -9.21 -3.50 20.50
C LYS A 158 -9.15 -2.24 19.64
N GLU A 159 -8.17 -1.40 19.89
CA GLU A 159 -7.91 -0.16 19.16
C GLU A 159 -7.44 -0.45 17.73
N ALA A 160 -6.51 -1.41 17.57
CA ALA A 160 -6.09 -1.89 16.25
C ALA A 160 -7.28 -2.48 15.47
N ALA A 161 -8.11 -3.30 16.11
CA ALA A 161 -9.30 -3.85 15.48
C ALA A 161 -10.26 -2.75 14.98
N LYS A 162 -10.46 -1.67 15.74
CA LYS A 162 -11.27 -0.51 15.32
C LYS A 162 -10.66 0.21 14.13
N ARG A 163 -9.34 0.47 14.14
CA ARG A 163 -8.61 1.08 13.02
C ARG A 163 -8.72 0.22 11.77
N ASN A 164 -8.56 -1.11 11.89
CA ASN A 164 -8.70 -2.03 10.77
C ASN A 164 -10.11 -2.04 10.17
N VAL A 165 -11.15 -1.92 11.00
CA VAL A 165 -12.52 -1.73 10.51
C VAL A 165 -12.64 -0.44 9.71
N ARG A 166 -12.04 0.66 10.20
CA ARG A 166 -12.05 1.94 9.49
C ARG A 166 -11.32 1.86 8.15
N SER A 167 -10.12 1.26 8.09
CA SER A 167 -9.39 1.03 6.84
C SER A 167 -10.22 0.25 5.81
N LYS A 168 -10.91 -0.80 6.26
CA LYS A 168 -11.81 -1.58 5.38
C LYS A 168 -12.99 -0.76 4.86
N GLN A 169 -13.54 0.16 5.67
CA GLN A 169 -14.59 1.08 5.23
C GLN A 169 -14.05 2.08 4.20
N LEU A 170 -12.84 2.61 4.41
CA LEU A 170 -12.19 3.51 3.46
C LEU A 170 -11.86 2.81 2.15
N ALA A 171 -11.42 1.54 2.19
CA ALA A 171 -11.22 0.72 1.00
C ALA A 171 -12.50 0.59 0.15
N GLY A 172 -13.63 0.31 0.81
CA GLY A 172 -14.92 0.28 0.13
C GLY A 172 -15.33 1.65 -0.44
N LYS A 173 -15.06 2.74 0.30
CA LYS A 173 -15.32 4.10 -0.17
C LYS A 173 -14.46 4.46 -1.38
N ALA A 174 -13.19 4.05 -1.41
CA ALA A 174 -12.31 4.25 -2.56
C ALA A 174 -12.90 3.61 -3.82
N LEU A 175 -13.27 2.33 -3.75
CA LEU A 175 -13.90 1.62 -4.85
C LEU A 175 -15.21 2.29 -5.30
N ALA A 176 -16.08 2.69 -4.36
CA ALA A 176 -17.33 3.38 -4.67
C ALA A 176 -17.11 4.72 -5.40
N ASN A 177 -15.97 5.38 -5.18
CA ASN A 177 -15.59 6.63 -5.82
C ASN A 177 -14.75 6.42 -7.10
N GLY A 178 -14.58 5.19 -7.57
CA GLY A 178 -13.79 4.88 -8.77
C GLY A 178 -12.27 4.96 -8.58
N VAL A 179 -11.79 5.07 -7.32
CA VAL A 179 -10.35 5.03 -7.02
C VAL A 179 -9.90 3.57 -7.01
N PRO A 180 -8.90 3.18 -7.84
CA PRO A 180 -8.35 1.84 -7.84
C PRO A 180 -7.83 1.43 -6.46
N LEU A 181 -8.12 0.20 -6.08
CA LEU A 181 -7.68 -0.36 -4.80
C LEU A 181 -6.71 -1.51 -5.04
N ILE A 182 -5.57 -1.47 -4.36
CA ILE A 182 -4.57 -2.54 -4.38
C ILE A 182 -4.68 -3.35 -3.09
N LEU A 183 -4.70 -4.67 -3.21
CA LEU A 183 -4.84 -5.59 -2.10
C LEU A 183 -4.03 -6.86 -2.33
N PHE A 184 -3.28 -7.28 -1.31
CA PHE A 184 -2.67 -8.59 -1.21
C PHE A 184 -3.53 -9.47 -0.28
N PRO A 185 -4.34 -10.38 -0.82
CA PRO A 185 -5.43 -11.00 -0.06
C PRO A 185 -5.00 -11.90 1.10
N SER A 186 -3.78 -12.45 1.05
CA SER A 186 -3.17 -13.21 2.14
C SER A 186 -2.90 -12.36 3.38
N GLY A 187 -2.69 -11.03 3.18
CA GLY A 187 -2.29 -10.09 4.23
C GLY A 187 -0.85 -10.26 4.72
N HIS A 188 -0.11 -11.21 4.15
CA HIS A 188 1.27 -11.52 4.50
C HIS A 188 2.10 -11.78 3.25
N VAL A 189 3.41 -11.61 3.38
CA VAL A 189 4.36 -12.05 2.35
C VAL A 189 4.34 -13.58 2.28
N SER A 190 4.33 -14.11 1.06
CA SER A 190 4.36 -15.56 0.82
C SER A 190 5.64 -16.18 1.40
N THR A 191 5.51 -17.33 2.03
CA THR A 191 6.64 -17.99 2.70
C THR A 191 6.70 -19.46 2.33
N ALA A 192 7.91 -20.05 2.42
CA ALA A 192 8.08 -21.49 2.35
C ALA A 192 7.81 -22.14 3.71
N ASP A 193 7.31 -23.39 3.71
CA ASP A 193 7.01 -24.14 4.94
C ASP A 193 8.24 -24.37 5.82
N ALA A 194 9.44 -24.44 5.22
CA ALA A 194 10.70 -24.55 5.93
C ALA A 194 11.67 -23.45 5.46
N PRO A 195 12.45 -22.82 6.38
CA PRO A 195 13.38 -21.76 6.01
C PRO A 195 14.36 -22.20 4.91
N GLY A 196 14.23 -21.59 3.73
CA GLY A 196 15.10 -21.84 2.57
C GLY A 196 14.80 -23.09 1.75
N PHE A 197 13.71 -23.82 2.06
CA PHE A 197 13.34 -25.06 1.33
C PHE A 197 11.83 -25.15 1.14
N GLY A 198 11.40 -25.59 -0.05
CA GLY A 198 10.01 -25.80 -0.41
C GLY A 198 9.43 -24.71 -1.30
N ASP A 199 8.19 -24.91 -1.71
CA ASP A 199 7.45 -23.95 -2.53
C ASP A 199 7.08 -22.73 -1.70
N VAL A 200 7.20 -21.55 -2.31
CA VAL A 200 6.74 -20.29 -1.71
C VAL A 200 5.27 -20.11 -2.03
N VAL A 201 4.44 -20.11 -1.00
CA VAL A 201 2.98 -20.03 -1.15
C VAL A 201 2.40 -18.91 -0.31
N ASP A 202 1.30 -18.32 -0.79
CA ASP A 202 0.52 -17.38 0.00
C ASP A 202 -0.17 -18.08 1.17
N ALA A 203 -0.29 -17.39 2.30
CA ALA A 203 -1.24 -17.77 3.32
C ALA A 203 -2.68 -17.75 2.72
N PRO A 204 -3.64 -18.48 3.34
CA PRO A 204 -5.02 -18.50 2.86
C PRO A 204 -5.58 -17.09 2.69
N TRP A 205 -6.16 -16.82 1.54
CA TRP A 205 -6.76 -15.53 1.23
C TRP A 205 -7.94 -15.22 2.13
N THR A 206 -8.00 -14.00 2.63
CA THR A 206 -9.07 -13.55 3.52
C THR A 206 -10.38 -13.33 2.76
N THR A 207 -11.51 -13.48 3.46
CA THR A 207 -12.84 -13.22 2.86
C THR A 207 -13.11 -11.74 2.57
N PHE A 208 -12.20 -10.85 2.94
CA PHE A 208 -12.36 -9.42 2.71
C PHE A 208 -12.45 -9.10 1.22
N ILE A 209 -11.59 -9.71 0.40
CA ILE A 209 -11.63 -9.53 -1.06
C ILE A 209 -12.98 -9.99 -1.66
N ALA A 210 -13.49 -11.13 -1.23
CA ALA A 210 -14.76 -11.63 -1.71
C ALA A 210 -15.91 -10.66 -1.37
N LYS A 211 -15.90 -10.06 -0.18
CA LYS A 211 -16.89 -9.05 0.23
C LYS A 211 -16.80 -7.81 -0.64
N LEU A 212 -15.61 -7.30 -0.94
CA LEU A 212 -15.42 -6.16 -1.85
C LEU A 212 -15.93 -6.49 -3.26
N ALA A 213 -15.56 -7.66 -3.80
CA ALA A 213 -16.00 -8.09 -5.13
C ALA A 213 -17.53 -8.22 -5.23
N MET A 214 -18.17 -8.79 -4.23
CA MET A 214 -19.64 -8.94 -4.20
C MET A 214 -20.36 -7.60 -4.07
N GLN A 215 -19.81 -6.67 -3.31
CA GLN A 215 -20.46 -5.40 -2.99
C GLN A 215 -20.28 -4.35 -4.10
N TYR A 216 -19.10 -4.27 -4.70
CA TYR A 216 -18.74 -3.21 -5.64
C TYR A 216 -18.66 -3.70 -7.10
N GLN A 217 -18.62 -5.01 -7.35
CA GLN A 217 -18.58 -5.63 -8.68
C GLN A 217 -17.51 -5.00 -9.59
N PRO A 218 -16.25 -4.94 -9.09
CA PRO A 218 -15.13 -4.33 -9.80
C PRO A 218 -14.74 -5.12 -11.07
#